data_3839c3b1ae7abbfb7797e7344110d695
#
_entry.id   3839c3b1ae7abbfb7797e7344110d695
#
_cell.length_a   1.000
_cell.length_b   1.000
_cell.length_c   1.000
_cell.angle_alpha   90.00
_cell.angle_beta   90.00
_cell.angle_gamma   90.00
#
_symmetry.space_group_name_H-M   'P 1'
#
loop_
_entity.id
_entity.type
_entity.pdbx_description
1 polymer ?
#
loop_
_entity_poly.entity_id
_entity_poly.type
_entity_poly.pdbx_seq_one_letter_code
_entity_poly.pdbx_strand_id
1 'polypeptide(L)' 'MAATQRKTQLIPKATAARILFRAGAKRVSQPAVDEFSNLITDIAMGIGQRAKDIAYHSGRKTIQEGDIKLAVK' A
#
# COMPACT_ATOMS: atom_id res chain seq x y z
N MET A 1 -15.54 -10.22 1.79
CA MET A 1 -15.18 -10.06 1.54
C MET A 1 -14.23 -10.33 1.16
N ALA A 2 -14.32 -10.56 0.76
CA ALA A 2 -13.46 -10.83 0.09
C ALA A 2 -12.35 -10.25 0.32
N ALA A 3 -12.52 -9.35 0.37
CA ALA A 3 -11.51 -8.57 0.65
C ALA A 3 -10.49 -9.31 1.17
N THR A 4 -10.81 -9.94 1.81
CA THR A 4 -9.94 -10.62 2.39
C THR A 4 -9.13 -11.28 1.58
N GLN A 5 -9.42 -11.43 0.56
CA GLN A 5 -8.70 -12.18 -0.17
C GLN A 5 -7.49 -11.67 -0.48
N ARG A 6 -7.19 -10.69 -0.14
CA ARG A 6 -5.95 -10.25 -0.30
C ARG A 6 -5.02 -11.16 0.09
N LYS A 7 -5.26 -12.23 0.01
CA LYS A 7 -4.42 -13.16 0.38
C LYS A 7 -3.28 -12.94 -0.36
N THR A 8 -3.26 -12.23 -1.28
CA THR A 8 -2.09 -12.06 -1.93
C THR A 8 -1.42 -11.07 -1.16
N GLN A 9 -0.69 -11.32 -0.28
CA GLN A 9 0.00 -10.41 0.49
C GLN A 9 1.04 -9.78 -0.33
N LEU A 10 0.76 -8.68 -0.95
CA LEU A 10 1.74 -7.96 -1.76
C LEU A 10 2.83 -7.36 -0.89
N ILE A 11 2.52 -7.04 0.35
CA ILE A 11 3.52 -6.50 1.26
C ILE A 11 3.91 -7.62 2.20
N PRO A 12 5.15 -8.08 2.17
CA PRO A 12 5.58 -9.16 3.04
C PRO A 12 5.41 -8.77 4.50
N LYS A 13 5.02 -9.73 5.33
CA LYS A 13 4.80 -9.43 6.72
C LYS A 13 6.08 -8.99 7.42
N ALA A 14 7.22 -9.52 7.02
CA ALA A 14 8.49 -9.10 7.61
C ALA A 14 8.76 -7.62 7.32
N THR A 15 8.39 -7.16 6.12
CA THR A 15 8.57 -5.76 5.77
C THR A 15 7.62 -4.90 6.59
N ALA A 16 6.38 -5.34 6.76
CA ALA A 16 5.41 -4.58 7.55
C ALA A 16 5.89 -4.47 9.01
N ALA A 17 6.42 -5.57 9.56
CA ALA A 17 6.92 -5.53 10.93
C ALA A 17 8.10 -4.58 11.04
N ARG A 18 8.98 -4.58 10.04
CA ARG A 18 10.14 -3.72 10.08
C ARG A 18 9.72 -2.24 10.06
N ILE A 19 8.70 -1.89 9.33
CA ILE A 19 8.22 -0.53 9.30
C ILE A 19 7.72 -0.13 10.68
N LEU A 20 6.98 -1.01 11.34
CA LEU A 20 6.47 -0.69 12.66
C LEU A 20 7.61 -0.51 13.66
N PHE A 21 8.65 -1.33 13.59
CA PHE A 21 9.77 -1.17 14.49
C PHE A 21 10.53 0.13 14.19
N ARG A 22 10.67 0.50 12.94
CA ARG A 22 11.35 1.74 12.62
C ARG A 22 10.54 2.95 13.03
N ALA A 23 9.23 2.80 13.15
CA ALA A 23 8.38 3.88 13.61
C ALA A 23 8.45 4.02 15.14
N GLY A 24 9.13 3.12 15.80
CA GLY A 24 9.33 3.23 17.24
C GLY A 24 8.66 2.16 18.08
N ALA A 25 7.96 1.22 17.46
CA ALA A 25 7.31 0.18 18.24
C ALA A 25 8.36 -0.75 18.83
N LYS A 26 8.19 -1.14 20.07
CA LYS A 26 9.15 -2.05 20.68
C LYS A 26 8.69 -3.49 20.56
N ARG A 27 7.42 -3.72 20.45
CA ARG A 27 6.89 -5.07 20.31
C ARG A 27 5.64 -4.97 19.46
N VAL A 28 5.41 -5.94 18.60
CA VAL A 28 4.21 -5.98 17.78
C VAL A 28 3.69 -7.40 17.79
N SER A 29 2.39 -7.55 17.86
CA SER A 29 1.81 -8.89 17.86
C SER A 29 1.66 -9.34 16.42
N GLN A 30 1.54 -10.64 16.21
CA GLN A 30 1.38 -11.17 14.88
C GLN A 30 0.09 -10.66 14.24
N PRO A 31 -1.04 -10.64 14.96
CA PRO A 31 -2.24 -10.08 14.35
C PRO A 31 -2.09 -8.61 13.95
N ALA A 32 -1.29 -7.85 14.70
CA ALA A 32 -1.06 -6.45 14.34
C ALA A 32 -0.26 -6.34 13.06
N VAL A 33 0.70 -7.22 12.86
CA VAL A 33 1.49 -7.22 11.63
C VAL A 33 0.61 -7.59 10.45
N ASP A 34 -0.28 -8.58 10.64
CA ASP A 34 -1.17 -9.01 9.59
C ASP A 34 -2.11 -7.87 9.19
N GLU A 35 -2.67 -7.20 10.19
CA GLU A 35 -3.61 -6.12 9.91
C GLU A 35 -2.90 -4.96 9.24
N PHE A 36 -1.71 -4.63 9.69
CA PHE A 36 -0.95 -3.53 9.12
C PHE A 36 -0.58 -3.84 7.67
N SER A 37 -0.17 -5.07 7.39
CA SER A 37 0.18 -5.47 6.05
C SER A 37 -1.03 -5.32 5.11
N ASN A 38 -2.21 -5.73 5.57
CA ASN A 38 -3.41 -5.61 4.76
C ASN A 38 -3.78 -4.15 4.56
N LEU A 39 -3.65 -3.35 5.59
CA LEU A 39 -4.02 -1.95 5.51
C LEU A 39 -3.13 -1.18 4.55
N ILE A 40 -1.81 -1.37 4.62
CA ILE A 40 -0.94 -0.63 3.71
C ILE A 40 -1.09 -1.15 2.29
N THR A 41 -1.45 -2.42 2.10
CA THR A 41 -1.73 -2.93 0.77
C THR A 41 -2.95 -2.21 0.18
N ASP A 42 -4.01 -2.06 0.97
CA ASP A 42 -5.20 -1.39 0.49
C ASP A 42 -4.92 0.08 0.16
N ILE A 43 -4.17 0.76 1.01
CA ILE A 43 -3.85 2.16 0.78
C ILE A 43 -2.99 2.29 -0.47
N ALA A 44 -2.01 1.41 -0.62
CA ALA A 44 -1.12 1.45 -1.78
C ALA A 44 -1.91 1.18 -3.07
N MET A 45 -2.83 0.22 -3.03
CA MET A 45 -3.65 -0.07 -4.20
C MET A 45 -4.51 1.13 -4.60
N GLY A 46 -5.07 1.82 -3.61
CA GLY A 46 -5.87 3.00 -3.89
C GLY A 46 -5.05 4.11 -4.54
N ILE A 47 -3.84 4.31 -4.03
CA ILE A 47 -2.97 5.33 -4.61
C ILE A 47 -2.59 4.93 -6.03
N GLY A 48 -2.27 3.65 -6.23
CA GLY A 48 -1.89 3.17 -7.56
C GLY A 48 -3.01 3.34 -8.58
N GLN A 49 -4.25 3.05 -8.16
CA GLN A 49 -5.38 3.19 -9.07
C GLN A 49 -5.59 4.66 -9.45
N ARG A 50 -5.49 5.56 -8.47
CA ARG A 50 -5.65 6.98 -8.78
C ARG A 50 -4.51 7.50 -9.65
N ALA A 51 -3.29 7.05 -9.40
CA ALA A 51 -2.14 7.47 -10.20
C ALA A 51 -2.30 6.97 -11.63
N LYS A 52 -2.83 5.75 -11.79
CA LYS A 52 -3.07 5.21 -13.11
C LYS A 52 -4.08 6.06 -13.86
N ASP A 53 -5.16 6.45 -13.17
CA ASP A 53 -6.18 7.26 -13.83
C ASP A 53 -5.62 8.62 -14.23
N ILE A 54 -4.78 9.22 -13.40
CA ILE A 54 -4.16 10.49 -13.72
C ILE A 54 -3.28 10.35 -14.96
N ALA A 55 -2.49 9.30 -15.02
CA ALA A 55 -1.62 9.07 -16.17
C ALA A 55 -2.43 8.87 -17.44
N TYR A 56 -3.48 8.08 -17.36
CA TYR A 56 -4.30 7.79 -18.53
C TYR A 56 -5.02 9.03 -19.01
N HIS A 57 -5.49 9.88 -18.11
CA HIS A 57 -6.16 11.09 -18.52
C HIS A 57 -5.18 12.05 -19.20
N SER A 58 -3.90 11.88 -18.97
CA SER A 58 -2.88 12.70 -19.63
C SER A 58 -2.40 12.02 -20.91
N GLY A 59 -3.04 10.96 -21.33
CA GLY A 59 -2.66 10.28 -22.55
C GLY A 59 -1.45 9.38 -22.44
N ARG A 60 -1.05 9.03 -21.21
CA ARG A 60 0.11 8.19 -21.02
C ARG A 60 -0.30 6.84 -20.47
N LYS A 61 0.52 5.84 -20.69
CA LYS A 61 0.28 4.53 -20.10
C LYS A 61 1.28 4.26 -19.00
N THR A 62 2.26 5.15 -18.80
CA THR A 62 3.27 4.98 -17.77
C THR A 62 2.94 5.90 -16.62
N ILE A 63 2.91 5.39 -15.41
CA ILE A 63 2.72 6.19 -14.22
C ILE A 63 4.06 6.84 -13.90
N GLN A 64 4.05 8.14 -13.69
CA GLN A 64 5.25 8.87 -13.37
C GLN A 64 5.19 9.42 -11.96
N GLU A 65 6.29 9.93 -11.47
CA GLU A 65 6.39 10.42 -10.11
C GLU A 65 5.32 11.45 -9.77
N GLY A 66 5.06 12.37 -10.69
CA GLY A 66 4.06 13.39 -10.43
C GLY A 66 2.67 12.82 -10.26
N ASP A 67 2.37 11.71 -10.94
CA ASP A 67 1.06 11.08 -10.82
C ASP A 67 0.88 10.53 -9.41
N ILE A 68 1.94 9.96 -8.84
CA ILE A 68 1.88 9.44 -7.48
C ILE A 68 1.69 10.59 -6.49
N LYS A 69 2.42 11.71 -6.69
CA LYS A 69 2.30 12.83 -5.78
C LYS A 69 0.90 13.42 -5.80
N LEU A 70 0.27 13.48 -6.97
CA LEU A 70 -1.08 13.99 -7.04
C LEU A 70 -2.07 13.00 -6.45
N ALA A 71 -1.82 11.72 -6.60
CA ALA A 71 -2.74 10.71 -6.14
C ALA A 71 -2.90 10.69 -4.62
N VAL A 72 -1.87 11.09 -3.88
CA VAL A 72 -1.96 11.07 -2.43
C VAL A 72 -2.52 12.36 -1.86
N LYS A 73 -2.83 13.32 -2.67
CA LYS A 73 -3.49 14.50 -2.18
C LYS A 73 -4.97 14.27 -2.13
#